data_a7771c44ba669e5e76c2f336fbac743f
#
_entry.id   a7771c44ba669e5e76c2f336fbac743f
#
_cell.length_a   1.000
_cell.length_b   1.000
_cell.length_c   1.000
_cell.angle_alpha   90.00
_cell.angle_beta   90.00
_cell.angle_gamma   90.00
#
_symmetry.space_group_name_H-M   'P 1'
#
loop_
_entity.id
_entity.type
_entity.pdbx_description
1 polymer ?
#
loop_
_entity_poly.entity_id
_entity_poly.type
_entity_poly.pdbx_seq_one_letter_code
_entity_poly.pdbx_strand_id
1 'polypeptide(L)'
;MKKSDIFYFIGVGVLLVGIVLAVIFKFVLNPRESFEIKHIDQLKVTDLSGTEVKLIDLLSTGEASYCLIFDLNSNCFSCVYQGIEDLKNLKNAGKICFGLVIHDSIEEVKVWGSNYKFSPFLMLKKLDFFNHIKSVKTPVFVKIKRGKVESYRYITAN
;
A
#
# COMPACT_ATOMS: atom_id res chain seq x y z
N MET A 1 -29.20 -29.08 -42.06
CA MET A 1 -28.58 -29.07 -40.71
C MET A 1 -29.33 -30.03 -39.83
N LYS A 2 -28.64 -31.02 -39.23
CA LYS A 2 -29.29 -31.95 -38.32
C LYS A 2 -29.60 -31.24 -37.00
N LYS A 3 -30.66 -31.61 -36.32
CA LYS A 3 -31.03 -31.00 -35.01
C LYS A 3 -29.88 -31.01 -34.01
N SER A 4 -29.00 -32.01 -34.08
CA SER A 4 -27.76 -32.10 -33.26
C SER A 4 -26.81 -30.93 -33.47
N ASP A 5 -26.69 -30.43 -34.70
CA ASP A 5 -25.73 -29.35 -35.01
C ASP A 5 -26.17 -28.03 -34.40
N ILE A 6 -27.51 -27.79 -34.35
CA ILE A 6 -28.10 -26.60 -33.74
C ILE A 6 -27.82 -26.56 -32.24
N PHE A 7 -28.01 -27.70 -31.54
CA PHE A 7 -27.73 -27.78 -30.11
C PHE A 7 -26.23 -27.60 -29.80
N TYR A 8 -25.35 -28.11 -30.65
CA TYR A 8 -23.92 -27.91 -30.50
C TYR A 8 -23.52 -26.43 -30.64
N PHE A 9 -24.05 -25.72 -31.66
CA PHE A 9 -23.77 -24.30 -31.85
C PHE A 9 -24.33 -23.44 -30.73
N ILE A 10 -25.50 -23.74 -30.20
CA ILE A 10 -26.10 -23.05 -29.03
C ILE A 10 -25.19 -23.28 -27.80
N GLY A 11 -24.76 -24.51 -27.54
CA GLY A 11 -23.89 -24.82 -26.40
C GLY A 11 -22.55 -24.09 -26.46
N VAL A 12 -21.90 -24.07 -27.63
CA VAL A 12 -20.65 -23.32 -27.83
C VAL A 12 -20.86 -21.81 -27.66
N GLY A 13 -21.96 -21.27 -28.16
CA GLY A 13 -22.31 -19.86 -28.01
C GLY A 13 -22.50 -19.44 -26.55
N VAL A 14 -23.22 -20.24 -25.77
CA VAL A 14 -23.44 -19.98 -24.32
C VAL A 14 -22.11 -20.05 -23.57
N LEU A 15 -21.24 -21.01 -23.90
CA LEU A 15 -19.93 -21.14 -23.26
C LEU A 15 -19.01 -19.95 -23.55
N LEU A 16 -18.99 -19.45 -24.79
CA LEU A 16 -18.22 -18.26 -25.19
C LEU A 16 -18.74 -17.01 -24.47
N VAL A 17 -20.04 -16.81 -24.39
CA VAL A 17 -20.65 -15.70 -23.66
C VAL A 17 -20.28 -15.78 -22.17
N GLY A 18 -20.32 -16.95 -21.57
CA GLY A 18 -19.91 -17.18 -20.17
C GLY A 18 -18.44 -16.80 -19.91
N ILE A 19 -17.53 -17.20 -20.81
CA ILE A 19 -16.11 -16.83 -20.71
C ILE A 19 -15.92 -15.31 -20.83
N VAL A 20 -16.57 -14.67 -21.79
CA VAL A 20 -16.48 -13.21 -21.98
C VAL A 20 -17.00 -12.48 -20.74
N LEU A 21 -18.15 -12.90 -20.21
CA LEU A 21 -18.70 -12.31 -18.98
C LEU A 21 -17.77 -12.52 -17.78
N ALA A 22 -17.15 -13.69 -17.61
CA ALA A 22 -16.19 -13.96 -16.55
C ALA A 22 -14.95 -13.08 -16.67
N VAL A 23 -14.45 -12.84 -17.89
CA VAL A 23 -13.33 -11.95 -18.16
C VAL A 23 -13.68 -10.51 -17.83
N ILE A 24 -14.87 -10.05 -18.30
CA ILE A 24 -15.36 -8.69 -17.99
C ILE A 24 -15.52 -8.52 -16.47
N PHE A 25 -16.14 -9.47 -15.78
CA PHE A 25 -16.31 -9.44 -14.33
C PHE A 25 -14.96 -9.36 -13.60
N LYS A 26 -14.00 -10.16 -14.03
CA LYS A 26 -12.65 -10.19 -13.40
C LYS A 26 -11.85 -8.91 -13.64
N PHE A 27 -11.90 -8.32 -14.82
CA PHE A 27 -11.06 -7.18 -15.19
C PHE A 27 -11.74 -5.82 -15.06
N VAL A 28 -13.05 -5.75 -15.20
CA VAL A 28 -13.82 -4.48 -15.17
C VAL A 28 -14.46 -4.25 -13.80
N LEU A 29 -15.10 -5.28 -13.24
CA LEU A 29 -15.81 -5.16 -11.96
C LEU A 29 -14.92 -5.43 -10.73
N ASN A 30 -13.76 -6.06 -10.92
CA ASN A 30 -12.75 -6.24 -9.89
C ASN A 30 -11.43 -5.61 -10.35
N PRO A 31 -11.33 -4.27 -10.42
CA PRO A 31 -10.07 -3.61 -10.73
C PRO A 31 -9.04 -4.06 -9.70
N ARG A 32 -7.90 -4.59 -10.16
CA ARG A 32 -6.81 -4.98 -9.28
C ARG A 32 -6.47 -3.76 -8.42
N GLU A 33 -6.60 -3.91 -7.11
CA GLU A 33 -6.12 -2.90 -6.17
C GLU A 33 -4.67 -2.62 -6.54
N SER A 34 -4.37 -1.40 -6.96
CA SER A 34 -3.03 -1.02 -7.38
C SER A 34 -2.45 -0.05 -6.36
N PHE A 35 -1.21 -0.29 -5.97
CA PHE A 35 -0.43 0.62 -5.17
C PHE A 35 0.78 1.08 -5.99
N GLU A 36 1.00 2.38 -6.03
CA GLU A 36 2.12 2.98 -6.74
C GLU A 36 2.61 4.23 -6.01
N ILE A 37 3.91 4.41 -5.91
CA ILE A 37 4.52 5.68 -5.49
C ILE A 37 5.11 6.33 -6.72
N LYS A 38 4.54 7.47 -7.11
CA LYS A 38 5.01 8.28 -8.23
C LYS A 38 6.10 9.24 -7.75
N HIS A 39 7.18 9.35 -8.51
CA HIS A 39 8.25 10.32 -8.24
C HIS A 39 8.75 10.26 -6.79
N ILE A 40 9.12 9.06 -6.32
CA ILE A 40 9.62 8.82 -4.96
C ILE A 40 10.84 9.71 -4.61
N ASP A 41 11.61 10.13 -5.60
CA ASP A 41 12.72 11.06 -5.51
C ASP A 41 12.31 12.51 -5.15
N GLN A 42 11.04 12.85 -5.40
CA GLN A 42 10.47 14.18 -5.09
C GLN A 42 9.62 14.13 -3.81
N LEU A 43 9.25 12.95 -3.32
CA LEU A 43 8.38 12.80 -2.16
C LEU A 43 9.10 13.27 -0.89
N LYS A 44 8.55 14.31 -0.27
CA LYS A 44 9.02 14.88 0.97
C LYS A 44 8.23 14.33 2.14
N VAL A 45 8.95 14.08 3.23
CA VAL A 45 8.38 13.61 4.50
C VAL A 45 8.98 14.45 5.62
N THR A 46 8.26 14.57 6.73
CA THR A 46 8.73 15.32 7.90
C THR A 46 9.02 14.34 9.03
N ASP A 47 10.19 14.40 9.61
CA ASP A 47 10.55 13.62 10.79
C ASP A 47 9.86 14.17 12.06
N LEU A 48 9.95 13.44 13.16
CA LEU A 48 9.32 13.88 14.42
C LEU A 48 10.02 15.10 15.06
N SER A 49 11.17 15.56 14.55
CA SER A 49 11.79 16.81 14.96
C SER A 49 11.17 18.03 14.23
N GLY A 50 10.42 17.78 13.16
CA GLY A 50 9.87 18.80 12.28
C GLY A 50 10.75 19.09 11.05
N THR A 51 11.81 18.30 10.85
CA THR A 51 12.72 18.45 9.72
C THR A 51 12.16 17.79 8.47
N GLU A 52 12.06 18.52 7.37
CA GLU A 52 11.63 17.99 6.08
C GLU A 52 12.81 17.32 5.36
N VAL A 53 12.65 16.07 4.94
CA VAL A 53 13.64 15.27 4.22
C VAL A 53 12.99 14.61 3.00
N LYS A 54 13.80 14.31 1.98
CA LYS A 54 13.29 13.50 0.85
C LYS A 54 13.21 12.03 1.25
N LEU A 55 12.13 11.36 0.90
CA LEU A 55 11.97 9.95 1.21
C LEU A 55 13.10 9.10 0.61
N ILE A 56 13.57 9.45 -0.59
CA ILE A 56 14.65 8.72 -1.26
C ILE A 56 15.95 8.71 -0.45
N ASP A 57 16.24 9.78 0.31
CA ASP A 57 17.47 9.91 1.10
C ASP A 57 17.47 8.98 2.33
N LEU A 58 16.28 8.51 2.75
CA LEU A 58 16.11 7.56 3.85
C LEU A 58 16.16 6.09 3.39
N LEU A 59 16.09 5.87 2.08
CA LEU A 59 16.12 4.54 1.50
C LEU A 59 17.58 4.09 1.27
N SER A 60 17.89 2.87 1.66
CA SER A 60 19.20 2.29 1.36
C SER A 60 19.39 2.10 -0.15
N THR A 61 20.59 2.40 -0.63
CA THR A 61 20.96 2.22 -2.03
C THR A 61 21.09 0.75 -2.44
N GLY A 62 21.22 -0.18 -1.52
CA GLY A 62 21.47 -1.60 -1.80
C GLY A 62 20.44 -2.56 -1.23
N GLU A 63 19.98 -2.32 -0.04
CA GLU A 63 19.05 -3.20 0.67
C GLU A 63 17.59 -2.78 0.49
N ALA A 64 16.68 -3.71 0.80
CA ALA A 64 15.25 -3.40 0.83
C ALA A 64 14.89 -2.64 2.10
N SER A 65 14.13 -1.57 1.96
CA SER A 65 13.49 -0.83 3.05
C SER A 65 12.01 -1.22 3.15
N TYR A 66 11.49 -1.27 4.36
CA TYR A 66 10.11 -1.66 4.64
C TYR A 66 9.35 -0.49 5.26
N CYS A 67 8.20 -0.19 4.72
CA CYS A 67 7.40 0.95 5.12
C CYS A 67 5.95 0.52 5.39
N LEU A 68 5.38 0.98 6.49
CA LEU A 68 3.94 0.94 6.74
C LEU A 68 3.37 2.33 6.47
N ILE A 69 2.48 2.45 5.50
CA ILE A 69 1.80 3.71 5.16
C ILE A 69 0.37 3.64 5.69
N PHE A 70 -0.03 4.59 6.51
CA PHE A 70 -1.37 4.64 7.08
C PHE A 70 -1.82 6.06 7.40
N ASP A 71 -3.13 6.28 7.37
CA ASP A 71 -3.75 7.51 7.82
C ASP A 71 -3.99 7.44 9.34
N LEU A 72 -3.60 8.49 10.07
CA LEU A 72 -3.80 8.56 11.52
C LEU A 72 -5.28 8.48 11.92
N ASN A 73 -6.17 8.97 11.05
CA ASN A 73 -7.61 8.91 11.22
C ASN A 73 -8.23 7.60 10.67
N SER A 74 -7.40 6.61 10.33
CA SER A 74 -7.88 5.33 9.82
C SER A 74 -8.77 4.62 10.84
N ASN A 75 -9.92 4.12 10.39
CA ASN A 75 -10.88 3.39 11.23
C ASN A 75 -10.39 1.98 11.62
N CYS A 76 -9.28 1.48 11.03
CA CYS A 76 -8.75 0.15 11.33
C CYS A 76 -7.52 0.21 12.25
N PHE A 77 -7.76 0.47 13.53
CA PHE A 77 -6.69 0.54 14.53
C PHE A 77 -5.91 -0.78 14.68
N SER A 78 -6.62 -1.91 14.67
CA SER A 78 -6.02 -3.24 14.73
C SER A 78 -5.10 -3.53 13.53
N CYS A 79 -5.46 -3.05 12.32
CA CYS A 79 -4.64 -3.20 11.13
C CYS A 79 -3.32 -2.43 11.24
N VAL A 80 -3.38 -1.18 11.74
CA VAL A 80 -2.18 -0.36 11.96
C VAL A 80 -1.28 -1.01 13.02
N TYR A 81 -1.86 -1.48 14.14
CA TYR A 81 -1.11 -2.17 15.18
C TYR A 81 -0.39 -3.41 14.63
N GLN A 82 -1.09 -4.26 13.88
CA GLN A 82 -0.49 -5.43 13.22
C GLN A 82 0.69 -5.04 12.31
N GLY A 83 0.53 -3.99 11.51
CA GLY A 83 1.59 -3.49 10.64
C GLY A 83 2.81 -2.98 11.42
N ILE A 84 2.60 -2.34 12.55
CA ILE A 84 3.71 -1.88 13.43
C ILE A 84 4.45 -3.07 14.03
N GLU A 85 3.74 -4.10 14.48
CA GLU A 85 4.39 -5.31 15.00
C GLU A 85 5.21 -6.02 13.91
N ASP A 86 4.72 -6.07 12.69
CA ASP A 86 5.49 -6.61 11.55
C ASP A 86 6.77 -5.79 11.28
N LEU A 87 6.68 -4.44 11.35
CA LEU A 87 7.86 -3.58 11.22
C LEU A 87 8.86 -3.80 12.36
N LYS A 88 8.40 -3.95 13.61
CA LYS A 88 9.28 -4.25 14.77
C LYS A 88 10.05 -5.55 14.54
N ASN A 89 9.37 -6.60 14.10
CA ASN A 89 9.99 -7.90 13.83
C ASN A 89 11.07 -7.79 12.74
N LEU A 90 10.80 -7.06 11.66
CA LEU A 90 11.77 -6.83 10.60
C LEU A 90 12.96 -5.96 11.08
N LYS A 91 12.69 -4.93 11.89
CA LYS A 91 13.73 -4.09 12.47
C LYS A 91 14.65 -4.88 13.40
N ASN A 92 14.07 -5.75 14.23
CA ASN A 92 14.84 -6.66 15.10
C ASN A 92 15.69 -7.65 14.28
N ALA A 93 15.28 -7.98 13.06
CA ALA A 93 16.06 -8.75 12.10
C ALA A 93 17.08 -7.89 11.30
N GLY A 94 17.37 -6.66 11.73
CA GLY A 94 18.35 -5.77 11.11
C GLY A 94 17.90 -5.09 9.81
N LYS A 95 16.60 -5.09 9.50
CA LYS A 95 16.08 -4.43 8.28
C LYS A 95 15.79 -2.95 8.52
N ILE A 96 15.92 -2.16 7.45
CA ILE A 96 15.55 -0.74 7.46
C ILE A 96 14.01 -0.65 7.41
N CYS A 97 13.43 -0.08 8.47
CA CYS A 97 11.99 -0.03 8.65
C CYS A 97 11.55 1.34 9.16
N PHE A 98 10.44 1.87 8.65
CA PHE A 98 9.82 3.11 9.12
C PHE A 98 8.31 3.10 8.93
N GLY A 99 7.60 3.88 9.76
CA GLY A 99 6.18 4.16 9.58
C GLY A 99 5.99 5.48 8.87
N LEU A 100 5.16 5.54 7.84
CA LEU A 100 4.78 6.75 7.12
C LEU A 100 3.35 7.09 7.46
N VAL A 101 3.18 8.13 8.28
CA VAL A 101 1.88 8.54 8.83
C VAL A 101 1.31 9.67 7.98
N ILE A 102 0.16 9.44 7.37
CA ILE A 102 -0.55 10.47 6.59
C ILE A 102 -1.28 11.37 7.56
N HIS A 103 -0.79 12.58 7.75
CA HIS A 103 -1.40 13.60 8.59
C HIS A 103 -0.85 15.00 8.29
N ASP A 104 -1.55 16.05 8.73
CA ASP A 104 -1.13 17.43 8.51
C ASP A 104 -0.57 18.11 9.79
N SER A 105 -0.72 17.48 10.96
CA SER A 105 -0.20 17.96 12.24
C SER A 105 0.90 17.05 12.77
N ILE A 106 2.11 17.60 12.89
CA ILE A 106 3.25 16.84 13.41
C ILE A 106 3.11 16.56 14.92
N GLU A 107 2.46 17.46 15.67
CA GLU A 107 2.21 17.31 17.10
C GLU A 107 1.33 16.09 17.38
N GLU A 108 0.29 15.89 16.57
CA GLU A 108 -0.59 14.72 16.70
C GLU A 108 0.15 13.43 16.38
N VAL A 109 1.00 13.44 15.34
CA VAL A 109 1.84 12.30 14.99
C VAL A 109 2.84 11.97 16.10
N LYS A 110 3.43 12.99 16.75
CA LYS A 110 4.32 12.80 17.90
C LYS A 110 3.60 12.15 19.09
N VAL A 111 2.45 12.70 19.47
CA VAL A 111 1.64 12.18 20.59
C VAL A 111 1.24 10.74 20.31
N TRP A 112 0.74 10.49 19.09
CA TRP A 112 0.34 9.15 18.69
C TRP A 112 1.52 8.18 18.67
N GLY A 113 2.64 8.57 18.03
CA GLY A 113 3.84 7.75 17.88
C GLY A 113 4.51 7.38 19.21
N SER A 114 4.39 8.24 20.24
CA SER A 114 4.94 7.97 21.58
C SER A 114 4.32 6.76 22.26
N ASN A 115 3.09 6.38 21.87
CA ASN A 115 2.40 5.20 22.42
C ASN A 115 2.97 3.87 21.88
N TYR A 116 3.82 3.91 20.85
CA TYR A 116 4.38 2.71 20.23
C TYR A 116 5.90 2.64 20.49
N LYS A 117 6.37 1.47 20.91
CA LYS A 117 7.80 1.20 21.05
C LYS A 117 8.43 0.91 19.67
N PHE A 118 8.25 1.84 18.73
CA PHE A 118 8.76 1.74 17.37
C PHE A 118 9.16 3.14 16.86
N SER A 119 10.26 3.23 16.13
CA SER A 119 10.71 4.42 15.42
C SER A 119 11.60 4.02 14.24
N PRO A 120 11.79 4.84 13.19
CA PRO A 120 11.18 6.16 13.07
C PRO A 120 9.74 6.12 12.53
N PHE A 121 8.94 7.07 12.99
CA PHE A 121 7.75 7.50 12.29
C PHE A 121 8.06 8.79 11.53
N LEU A 122 7.54 8.90 10.33
CA LEU A 122 7.67 10.06 9.45
C LEU A 122 6.26 10.52 9.08
N MET A 123 6.06 11.83 9.03
CA MET A 123 4.78 12.40 8.60
C MET A 123 4.82 12.66 7.09
N LEU A 124 3.75 12.27 6.41
CA LEU A 124 3.46 12.61 5.04
C LEU A 124 2.20 13.48 5.02
N LYS A 125 2.29 14.70 4.50
CA LYS A 125 1.12 15.58 4.37
C LYS A 125 0.09 14.95 3.44
N LYS A 126 -1.20 15.14 3.75
CA LYS A 126 -2.30 14.57 2.93
C LYS A 126 -2.22 14.98 1.47
N LEU A 127 -1.87 16.23 1.20
CA LEU A 127 -1.71 16.72 -0.18
C LEU A 127 -0.61 15.96 -0.93
N ASP A 128 0.54 15.73 -0.29
CA ASP A 128 1.65 15.00 -0.90
C ASP A 128 1.30 13.52 -1.09
N PHE A 129 0.55 12.93 -0.15
CA PHE A 129 0.01 11.59 -0.32
C PHE A 129 -0.83 11.47 -1.60
N PHE A 130 -1.82 12.34 -1.78
CA PHE A 130 -2.70 12.29 -2.96
C PHE A 130 -1.96 12.59 -4.27
N ASN A 131 -0.93 13.41 -4.24
CA ASN A 131 -0.15 13.77 -5.43
C ASN A 131 0.83 12.66 -5.85
N HIS A 132 1.41 11.95 -4.90
CA HIS A 132 2.51 11.01 -5.15
C HIS A 132 2.16 9.55 -4.93
N ILE A 133 1.13 9.23 -4.14
CA ILE A 133 0.79 7.86 -3.81
C ILE A 133 -0.59 7.52 -4.36
N LYS A 134 -0.62 6.57 -5.28
CA LYS A 134 -1.85 5.94 -5.73
C LYS A 134 -2.10 4.72 -4.84
N SER A 135 -3.06 4.83 -3.94
CA SER A 135 -3.50 3.72 -3.09
C SER A 135 -5.01 3.74 -2.96
N VAL A 136 -5.61 2.56 -3.04
CA VAL A 136 -7.07 2.38 -2.86
C VAL A 136 -7.42 2.31 -1.37
N LYS A 137 -6.50 1.82 -0.55
CA LYS A 137 -6.71 1.57 0.89
C LYS A 137 -5.46 1.87 1.70
N THR A 138 -5.67 2.16 2.98
CA THR A 138 -4.66 2.15 4.03
C THR A 138 -5.19 1.34 5.22
N PRO A 139 -4.34 0.72 6.05
CA PRO A 139 -2.87 0.70 5.96
C PRO A 139 -2.34 -0.23 4.88
N VAL A 140 -1.22 0.16 4.29
CA VAL A 140 -0.50 -0.63 3.29
C VAL A 140 0.95 -0.84 3.74
N PHE A 141 1.40 -2.09 3.67
CA PHE A 141 2.77 -2.48 3.95
C PHE A 141 3.53 -2.57 2.64
N VAL A 142 4.64 -1.86 2.51
CA VAL A 142 5.38 -1.68 1.26
C VAL A 142 6.82 -2.09 1.44
N LYS A 143 7.36 -2.85 0.50
CA LYS A 143 8.77 -3.14 0.36
C LYS A 143 9.34 -2.31 -0.79
N ILE A 144 10.33 -1.49 -0.49
CA ILE A 144 10.99 -0.59 -1.44
C ILE A 144 12.43 -1.04 -1.62
N LYS A 145 12.88 -1.18 -2.85
CA LYS A 145 14.27 -1.52 -3.18
C LYS A 145 14.76 -0.64 -4.31
N ARG A 146 15.92 -0.02 -4.12
CA ARG A 146 16.52 0.91 -5.12
C ARG A 146 15.53 2.00 -5.57
N GLY A 147 14.78 2.57 -4.62
CA GLY A 147 13.80 3.63 -4.92
C GLY A 147 12.57 3.18 -5.68
N LYS A 148 12.30 1.87 -5.79
CA LYS A 148 11.11 1.33 -6.47
C LYS A 148 10.32 0.42 -5.54
N VAL A 149 9.01 0.44 -5.65
CA VAL A 149 8.14 -0.51 -4.97
C VAL A 149 8.38 -1.90 -5.57
N GLU A 150 8.89 -2.82 -4.75
CA GLU A 150 9.12 -4.22 -5.13
C GLU A 150 7.88 -5.07 -4.87
N SER A 151 7.24 -4.84 -3.74
CA SER A 151 5.98 -5.50 -3.38
C SER A 151 5.20 -4.67 -2.36
N TYR A 152 3.90 -4.93 -2.27
CA TYR A 152 3.02 -4.34 -1.27
C TYR A 152 1.93 -5.32 -0.85
N ARG A 153 1.35 -5.08 0.33
CA ARG A 153 0.15 -5.77 0.80
C ARG A 153 -0.71 -4.81 1.63
N TYR A 154 -2.01 -4.86 1.46
CA TYR A 154 -2.94 -4.20 2.35
C TYR A 154 -3.08 -5.02 3.64
N ILE A 155 -3.18 -4.32 4.78
CA ILE A 155 -3.41 -4.98 6.05
C ILE A 155 -4.90 -4.87 6.36
N THR A 156 -5.53 -6.01 6.52
CA THR A 156 -6.95 -6.15 6.87
C THR A 156 -7.08 -6.75 8.26
N ALA A 157 -8.09 -6.33 9.02
CA ALA A 157 -8.44 -7.05 10.24
C ALA A 157 -8.92 -8.46 9.90
N ASN A 158 -8.40 -9.44 10.59
CA ASN A 158 -8.91 -10.81 10.58
C ASN A 158 -10.15 -10.89 11.43
#